data_45db7c5f570d548c8b0decb957142d5e
#
_entry.id   45db7c5f570d548c8b0decb957142d5e
#
_cell.length_a   1.000
_cell.length_b   1.000
_cell.length_c   1.000
_cell.angle_alpha   90.00
_cell.angle_beta   90.00
_cell.angle_gamma   90.00
#
_symmetry.space_group_name_H-M   'P 1'
#
loop_
_entity.id
_entity.type
_entity.pdbx_description
1 polymer ?
#
loop_
_entity_poly.entity_id
_entity_poly.type
_entity_poly.pdbx_seq_one_letter_code
_entity_poly.pdbx_strand_id
1 'polypeptide(L)'
;WIGRAAALWLCLYTAASFVIKHQANTYFEKQLAVNGMNPTRMMTTPTISNIFLWRMVAETDDHYHIGYWSLFDDSDRPSKLDTLPKGHEYLERFEQFQETTTLKWFANNWHMIVPENKNPNSVLFIDLRFTEMVTVDKKYPIFVWRLETDANDLQHLDFSPVSYRDQAPPKGTVQYLWQRIKGSAPHWMEVTWPWQSQLLKQ
;
A
#
# COMPACT_ATOMS: atom_id res chain seq x y z
N TRP A 1 9.69 28.49 -28.42
CA TRP A 1 9.97 27.10 -28.81
C TRP A 1 9.99 26.16 -27.60
N ILE A 2 10.76 26.49 -26.56
CA ILE A 2 10.91 25.67 -25.34
C ILE A 2 9.55 25.38 -24.68
N GLY A 3 8.70 26.43 -24.49
CA GLY A 3 7.39 26.25 -23.87
C GLY A 3 6.45 25.32 -24.66
N ARG A 4 6.47 25.38 -26.00
CA ARG A 4 5.67 24.47 -26.84
C ARG A 4 6.18 23.04 -26.76
N ALA A 5 7.50 22.82 -26.76
CA ALA A 5 8.11 21.52 -26.62
C ALA A 5 7.80 20.90 -25.25
N ALA A 6 7.87 21.69 -24.16
CA ALA A 6 7.51 21.24 -22.82
C ALA A 6 6.03 20.86 -22.71
N ALA A 7 5.13 21.66 -23.28
CA ALA A 7 3.70 21.36 -23.32
C ALA A 7 3.41 20.06 -24.08
N LEU A 8 4.02 19.89 -25.26
CA LEU A 8 3.88 18.65 -26.04
C LEU A 8 4.38 17.43 -25.26
N TRP A 9 5.55 17.55 -24.61
CA TRP A 9 6.11 16.48 -23.80
C TRP A 9 5.18 16.10 -22.64
N LEU A 10 4.62 17.09 -21.94
CA LEU A 10 3.67 16.86 -20.86
C LEU A 10 2.41 16.13 -21.35
N CYS A 11 1.86 16.56 -22.49
CA CYS A 11 0.71 15.89 -23.10
C CYS A 11 1.02 14.42 -23.46
N LEU A 12 2.18 14.17 -24.08
CA LEU A 12 2.60 12.81 -24.45
C LEU A 12 2.84 11.93 -23.23
N TYR A 13 3.49 12.47 -22.20
CA TYR A 13 3.72 11.78 -20.94
C TYR A 13 2.39 11.41 -20.25
N THR A 14 1.45 12.35 -20.19
CA THR A 14 0.14 12.12 -19.60
C THR A 14 -0.65 11.09 -20.39
N ALA A 15 -0.67 11.19 -21.72
CA ALA A 15 -1.33 10.22 -22.59
C ALA A 15 -0.74 8.80 -22.41
N ALA A 16 0.58 8.69 -22.40
CA ALA A 16 1.28 7.41 -22.14
C ALA A 16 0.91 6.84 -20.77
N SER A 17 0.84 7.68 -19.73
CA SER A 17 0.44 7.26 -18.38
C SER A 17 -0.98 6.67 -18.35
N PHE A 18 -1.95 7.24 -19.07
CA PHE A 18 -3.30 6.68 -19.18
C PHE A 18 -3.33 5.33 -19.90
N VAL A 19 -2.56 5.20 -20.98
CA VAL A 19 -2.47 3.93 -21.70
C VAL A 19 -1.88 2.83 -20.81
N ILE A 20 -0.77 3.12 -20.12
CA ILE A 20 -0.13 2.16 -19.22
C ILE A 20 -1.05 1.83 -18.03
N LYS A 21 -1.77 2.82 -17.48
CA LYS A 21 -2.78 2.59 -16.44
C LYS A 21 -3.86 1.60 -16.90
N HIS A 22 -4.35 1.77 -18.11
CA HIS A 22 -5.36 0.85 -18.67
C HIS A 22 -4.81 -0.58 -18.76
N GLN A 23 -3.57 -0.76 -19.23
CA GLN A 23 -2.92 -2.06 -19.26
C GLN A 23 -2.74 -2.66 -17.87
N ALA A 24 -2.31 -1.86 -16.89
CA ALA A 24 -2.18 -2.29 -15.50
C ALA A 24 -3.53 -2.75 -14.92
N ASN A 25 -4.60 -1.99 -15.15
CA ASN A 25 -5.95 -2.37 -14.71
C ASN A 25 -6.38 -3.70 -15.32
N THR A 26 -6.27 -3.85 -16.65
CA THR A 26 -6.62 -5.09 -17.34
C THR A 26 -5.83 -6.29 -16.82
N TYR A 27 -4.53 -6.10 -16.57
CA TYR A 27 -3.69 -7.13 -15.97
C TYR A 27 -4.20 -7.54 -14.58
N PHE A 28 -4.45 -6.58 -13.69
CA PHE A 28 -4.90 -6.88 -12.33
C PHE A 28 -6.30 -7.50 -12.29
N GLU A 29 -7.24 -7.03 -13.11
CA GLU A 29 -8.57 -7.63 -13.26
C GLU A 29 -8.47 -9.11 -13.67
N LYS A 30 -7.61 -9.42 -14.65
CA LYS A 30 -7.34 -10.81 -15.05
C LYS A 30 -6.75 -11.63 -13.91
N GLN A 31 -5.78 -11.08 -13.16
CA GLN A 31 -5.16 -11.78 -12.03
C GLN A 31 -6.17 -12.05 -10.90
N LEU A 32 -7.01 -11.09 -10.57
CA LEU A 32 -8.07 -11.26 -9.56
C LEU A 32 -9.06 -12.34 -10.00
N ALA A 33 -9.50 -12.32 -11.26
CA ALA A 33 -10.42 -13.32 -11.79
C ALA A 33 -9.84 -14.74 -11.78
N VAL A 34 -8.57 -14.90 -12.18
CA VAL A 34 -7.87 -16.21 -12.16
C VAL A 34 -7.76 -16.77 -10.72
N ASN A 35 -7.60 -15.88 -9.73
CA ASN A 35 -7.55 -16.28 -8.32
C ASN A 35 -8.96 -16.40 -7.67
N GLY A 36 -10.04 -16.28 -8.44
CA GLY A 36 -11.42 -16.37 -7.94
C GLY A 36 -11.81 -15.22 -6.99
N MET A 37 -11.14 -14.09 -7.08
CA MET A 37 -11.36 -12.94 -6.21
C MET A 37 -12.32 -11.95 -6.87
N ASN A 38 -13.36 -11.55 -6.14
CA ASN A 38 -14.34 -10.55 -6.55
C ASN A 38 -14.25 -9.35 -5.61
N PRO A 39 -13.38 -8.38 -5.88
CA PRO A 39 -13.23 -7.22 -5.02
C PRO A 39 -14.45 -6.30 -5.14
N THR A 40 -14.85 -5.70 -4.02
CA THR A 40 -15.89 -4.67 -3.97
C THR A 40 -15.42 -3.37 -4.61
N ARG A 41 -14.12 -3.09 -4.52
CA ARG A 41 -13.45 -1.97 -5.20
C ARG A 41 -11.97 -2.26 -5.40
N MET A 42 -11.41 -1.60 -6.41
CA MET A 42 -9.99 -1.70 -6.75
C MET A 42 -9.41 -0.31 -7.03
N MET A 43 -8.19 -0.10 -6.60
CA MET A 43 -7.43 1.12 -6.87
C MET A 43 -6.08 0.73 -7.46
N THR A 44 -5.67 1.42 -8.54
CA THR A 44 -4.33 1.29 -9.12
C THR A 44 -3.63 2.63 -9.14
N THR A 45 -2.39 2.64 -8.67
CA THR A 45 -1.55 3.84 -8.60
C THR A 45 -0.15 3.53 -9.13
N PRO A 46 0.50 4.46 -9.82
CA PRO A 46 1.90 4.30 -10.15
C PRO A 46 2.74 4.38 -8.88
N THR A 47 3.86 3.68 -8.84
CA THR A 47 4.82 3.84 -7.74
C THR A 47 5.60 5.14 -7.86
N ILE A 48 6.37 5.49 -6.81
CA ILE A 48 7.06 6.79 -6.71
C ILE A 48 7.91 7.07 -7.96
N SER A 49 7.74 8.26 -8.50
CA SER A 49 8.56 8.88 -9.56
C SER A 49 8.63 8.10 -10.88
N ASN A 50 7.65 7.27 -11.20
CA ASN A 50 7.59 6.60 -12.50
C ASN A 50 6.16 6.29 -12.95
N ILE A 51 5.98 5.92 -14.24
CA ILE A 51 4.70 5.48 -14.83
C ILE A 51 4.77 4.02 -15.31
N PHE A 52 5.83 3.29 -15.01
CA PHE A 52 6.08 1.95 -15.54
C PHE A 52 5.71 0.86 -14.54
N LEU A 53 5.90 1.10 -13.25
CA LEU A 53 5.56 0.17 -12.16
C LEU A 53 4.29 0.63 -11.45
N TRP A 54 3.28 -0.21 -11.48
CA TRP A 54 1.96 0.04 -10.91
C TRP A 54 1.70 -0.87 -9.71
N ARG A 55 1.04 -0.30 -8.73
CA ARG A 55 0.54 -0.99 -7.53
C ARG A 55 -0.97 -1.04 -7.56
N MET A 56 -1.51 -2.20 -7.27
CA MET A 56 -2.94 -2.42 -7.09
C MET A 56 -3.24 -2.67 -5.62
N VAL A 57 -4.34 -2.11 -5.13
CA VAL A 57 -5.03 -2.51 -3.90
C VAL A 57 -6.45 -2.89 -4.28
N ALA A 58 -6.82 -4.12 -4.02
CA ALA A 58 -8.19 -4.62 -4.19
C ALA A 58 -8.76 -4.94 -2.82
N GLU A 59 -10.03 -4.59 -2.60
CA GLU A 59 -10.74 -4.80 -1.35
C GLU A 59 -11.78 -5.90 -1.52
N THR A 60 -11.73 -6.91 -0.65
CA THR A 60 -12.79 -7.90 -0.45
C THR A 60 -13.45 -7.68 0.91
N ASP A 61 -14.37 -8.54 1.34
CA ASP A 61 -15.10 -8.33 2.60
C ASP A 61 -14.17 -8.21 3.80
N ASP A 62 -13.17 -9.10 3.94
CA ASP A 62 -12.32 -9.17 5.11
C ASP A 62 -10.85 -8.80 4.85
N HIS A 63 -10.44 -8.68 3.58
CA HIS A 63 -9.03 -8.54 3.22
C HIS A 63 -8.79 -7.44 2.19
N TYR A 64 -7.55 -6.95 2.21
CA TYR A 64 -6.94 -6.22 1.10
C TYR A 64 -5.95 -7.13 0.37
N HIS A 65 -5.98 -7.05 -0.96
CA HIS A 65 -5.03 -7.75 -1.83
C HIS A 65 -4.16 -6.72 -2.53
N ILE A 66 -2.85 -6.81 -2.35
CA ILE A 66 -1.89 -5.87 -2.93
C ILE A 66 -1.05 -6.59 -3.96
N GLY A 67 -0.96 -6.03 -5.15
CA GLY A 67 -0.16 -6.54 -6.26
C GLY A 67 0.66 -5.45 -6.93
N TYR A 68 1.70 -5.87 -7.64
CA TYR A 68 2.56 -4.98 -8.43
C TYR A 68 2.71 -5.51 -9.84
N TRP A 69 2.67 -4.61 -10.80
CA TRP A 69 2.89 -4.91 -12.20
C TRP A 69 3.75 -3.83 -12.85
N SER A 70 4.74 -4.25 -13.62
CA SER A 70 5.54 -3.36 -14.46
C SER A 70 5.19 -3.55 -15.92
N LEU A 71 5.25 -2.46 -16.69
CA LEU A 71 5.13 -2.51 -18.15
C LEU A 71 6.15 -3.48 -18.80
N PHE A 72 7.24 -3.78 -18.10
CA PHE A 72 8.31 -4.67 -18.57
C PHE A 72 8.23 -6.07 -17.98
N ASP A 73 7.16 -6.37 -17.22
CA ASP A 73 6.91 -7.74 -16.77
C ASP A 73 6.41 -8.61 -17.93
N ASP A 74 6.71 -9.89 -17.85
CA ASP A 74 6.11 -10.88 -18.74
C ASP A 74 4.59 -10.95 -18.49
N SER A 75 3.81 -10.71 -19.54
CA SER A 75 2.33 -10.63 -19.45
C SER A 75 1.68 -11.93 -18.96
N ASP A 76 2.34 -13.07 -19.14
CA ASP A 76 1.82 -14.37 -18.78
C ASP A 76 2.21 -14.79 -17.34
N ARG A 77 3.06 -14.01 -16.71
CA ARG A 77 3.50 -14.29 -15.35
C ARG A 77 2.40 -13.92 -14.34
N PRO A 78 1.92 -14.88 -13.54
CA PRO A 78 0.97 -14.56 -12.47
C PRO A 78 1.60 -13.61 -11.44
N SER A 79 0.85 -12.59 -11.04
CA SER A 79 1.24 -11.73 -9.93
C SER A 79 0.99 -12.46 -8.61
N LYS A 80 2.00 -12.50 -7.75
CA LYS A 80 1.77 -12.86 -6.35
C LYS A 80 1.06 -11.69 -5.68
N LEU A 81 -0.08 -11.96 -5.07
CA LEU A 81 -0.83 -10.96 -4.30
C LEU A 81 -0.52 -11.12 -2.81
N ASP A 82 -0.18 -10.02 -2.15
CA ASP A 82 -0.15 -9.97 -0.70
C ASP A 82 -1.60 -9.88 -0.20
N THR A 83 -2.00 -10.79 0.65
CA THR A 83 -3.33 -10.76 1.29
C THR A 83 -3.17 -10.32 2.74
N LEU A 84 -3.81 -9.22 3.08
CA LEU A 84 -3.73 -8.57 4.38
C LEU A 84 -5.14 -8.46 4.99
N PRO A 85 -5.35 -8.86 6.25
CA PRO A 85 -6.63 -8.65 6.92
C PRO A 85 -6.89 -7.16 7.11
N LYS A 86 -8.16 -6.76 7.06
CA LYS A 86 -8.54 -5.36 7.32
C LYS A 86 -8.28 -4.94 8.75
N GLY A 87 -8.57 -5.82 9.72
CA GLY A 87 -8.42 -5.57 11.15
C GLY A 87 -9.34 -4.48 11.68
N HIS A 88 -10.45 -4.18 10.98
CA HIS A 88 -11.36 -3.08 11.37
C HIS A 88 -12.00 -3.30 12.73
N GLU A 89 -12.14 -4.54 13.20
CA GLU A 89 -12.62 -4.91 14.53
C GLU A 89 -11.75 -4.32 15.66
N TYR A 90 -10.47 -4.11 15.42
CA TYR A 90 -9.57 -3.47 16.41
C TYR A 90 -9.78 -1.96 16.50
N LEU A 91 -10.48 -1.35 15.54
CA LEU A 91 -10.75 0.08 15.52
C LEU A 91 -12.00 0.46 16.31
N GLU A 92 -12.92 -0.48 16.61
CA GLU A 92 -14.23 -0.22 17.24
C GLU A 92 -14.14 0.65 18.51
N ARG A 93 -13.18 0.36 19.38
CA ARG A 93 -12.98 1.15 20.62
C ARG A 93 -12.53 2.59 20.38
N PHE A 94 -11.98 2.89 19.19
CA PHE A 94 -11.50 4.21 18.82
C PHE A 94 -12.52 5.00 17.99
N GLU A 95 -13.65 4.40 17.62
CA GLU A 95 -14.68 5.03 16.78
C GLU A 95 -15.32 6.28 17.41
N GLN A 96 -15.30 6.37 18.75
CA GLN A 96 -15.81 7.53 19.49
C GLN A 96 -14.97 8.80 19.30
N PHE A 97 -13.72 8.69 18.83
CA PHE A 97 -12.81 9.84 18.70
C PHE A 97 -12.91 10.48 17.33
N GLN A 98 -12.88 11.83 17.31
CA GLN A 98 -12.94 12.60 16.06
C GLN A 98 -11.72 12.36 15.17
N GLU A 99 -10.56 12.11 15.75
CA GLU A 99 -9.31 11.79 15.07
C GLU A 99 -9.48 10.53 14.19
N THR A 100 -10.11 9.51 14.72
CA THR A 100 -10.41 8.27 13.99
C THR A 100 -11.30 8.54 12.78
N THR A 101 -12.36 9.33 12.98
CA THR A 101 -13.27 9.74 11.89
C THR A 101 -12.50 10.53 10.83
N THR A 102 -11.63 11.45 11.26
CA THR A 102 -10.80 12.26 10.36
C THR A 102 -9.83 11.38 9.55
N LEU A 103 -9.18 10.41 10.19
CA LEU A 103 -8.29 9.47 9.50
C LEU A 103 -9.03 8.60 8.49
N LYS A 104 -10.19 8.06 8.83
CA LYS A 104 -11.03 7.28 7.90
C LYS A 104 -11.43 8.11 6.67
N TRP A 105 -11.87 9.34 6.91
CA TRP A 105 -12.18 10.28 5.82
C TRP A 105 -10.94 10.61 4.99
N PHE A 106 -9.82 10.95 5.63
CA PHE A 106 -8.56 11.24 4.93
C PHE A 106 -8.11 10.05 4.09
N ALA A 107 -8.15 8.85 4.62
CA ALA A 107 -7.78 7.62 3.91
C ALA A 107 -8.81 7.20 2.85
N ASN A 108 -9.93 7.92 2.69
CA ASN A 108 -11.06 7.52 1.84
C ASN A 108 -11.48 6.06 2.09
N ASN A 109 -11.45 5.64 3.35
CA ASN A 109 -11.67 4.28 3.83
C ASN A 109 -10.73 3.21 3.22
N TRP A 110 -9.61 3.59 2.63
CA TRP A 110 -8.55 2.67 2.21
C TRP A 110 -7.53 2.50 3.33
N HIS A 111 -7.91 1.82 4.40
CA HIS A 111 -7.06 1.66 5.57
C HIS A 111 -7.14 0.25 6.14
N MET A 112 -6.06 -0.19 6.74
CA MET A 112 -6.02 -1.39 7.56
C MET A 112 -5.58 -1.05 8.98
N ILE A 113 -5.98 -1.88 9.93
CA ILE A 113 -5.65 -1.73 11.34
C ILE A 113 -4.79 -2.92 11.77
N VAL A 114 -3.72 -2.62 12.49
CA VAL A 114 -2.84 -3.65 13.05
C VAL A 114 -2.74 -3.44 14.57
N PRO A 115 -3.16 -4.41 15.38
CA PRO A 115 -2.99 -4.33 16.84
C PRO A 115 -1.51 -4.39 17.21
N GLU A 116 -1.10 -3.64 18.23
CA GLU A 116 0.26 -3.72 18.76
C GLU A 116 0.35 -4.76 19.88
N ASN A 117 1.13 -5.84 19.67
CA ASN A 117 1.23 -6.97 20.62
C ASN A 117 1.72 -6.58 22.02
N LYS A 118 2.44 -5.48 22.14
CA LYS A 118 3.01 -5.02 23.42
C LYS A 118 2.06 -4.13 24.20
N ASN A 119 1.07 -3.57 23.56
CA ASN A 119 0.10 -2.67 24.16
C ASN A 119 -1.30 -2.96 23.60
N PRO A 120 -2.16 -3.64 24.36
CA PRO A 120 -3.51 -3.99 23.91
C PRO A 120 -4.41 -2.74 23.70
N ASN A 121 -4.00 -1.58 24.22
CA ASN A 121 -4.73 -0.31 24.07
C ASN A 121 -4.20 0.51 22.88
N SER A 122 -3.33 -0.04 22.06
CA SER A 122 -2.73 0.63 20.92
C SER A 122 -2.97 -0.12 19.62
N VAL A 123 -3.25 0.63 18.54
CA VAL A 123 -3.35 0.10 17.19
C VAL A 123 -2.59 1.00 16.21
N LEU A 124 -2.15 0.41 15.11
CA LEU A 124 -1.61 1.15 13.98
C LEU A 124 -2.70 1.28 12.92
N PHE A 125 -3.02 2.52 12.57
CA PHE A 125 -3.86 2.87 11.44
C PHE A 125 -2.95 3.11 10.22
N ILE A 126 -3.15 2.34 9.14
CA ILE A 126 -2.29 2.36 7.96
C ILE A 126 -3.12 2.76 6.75
N ASP A 127 -2.74 3.87 6.12
CA ASP A 127 -3.36 4.33 4.87
C ASP A 127 -2.76 3.57 3.68
N LEU A 128 -3.58 2.79 3.00
CA LEU A 128 -3.17 1.94 1.88
C LEU A 128 -3.12 2.65 0.53
N ARG A 129 -3.51 3.91 0.44
CA ARG A 129 -3.48 4.65 -0.83
C ARG A 129 -2.06 4.96 -1.31
N PHE A 130 -1.12 4.97 -0.39
CA PHE A 130 0.27 5.28 -0.68
C PHE A 130 1.09 4.00 -0.79
N THR A 131 2.07 4.02 -1.69
CA THR A 131 2.97 2.90 -1.87
C THR A 131 3.88 2.71 -0.66
N GLU A 132 4.42 1.51 -0.52
CA GLU A 132 5.35 1.16 0.54
C GLU A 132 6.79 1.51 0.14
N MET A 133 7.64 1.77 1.13
CA MET A 133 9.08 1.67 0.97
C MET A 133 9.47 0.19 1.05
N VAL A 134 10.04 -0.35 -0.01
CA VAL A 134 10.46 -1.75 -0.06
C VAL A 134 11.98 -1.82 0.09
N THR A 135 12.42 -2.60 1.06
CA THR A 135 13.83 -2.94 1.30
C THR A 135 14.10 -4.37 0.87
N VAL A 136 15.29 -4.88 1.11
CA VAL A 136 15.65 -6.26 0.77
C VAL A 136 14.82 -7.28 1.53
N ASP A 137 14.38 -6.95 2.75
CA ASP A 137 13.74 -7.85 3.70
C ASP A 137 12.34 -7.44 4.14
N LYS A 138 11.95 -6.17 3.98
CA LYS A 138 10.68 -5.65 4.51
C LYS A 138 10.03 -4.61 3.62
N LYS A 139 8.70 -4.53 3.72
CA LYS A 139 7.86 -3.46 3.16
C LYS A 139 7.40 -2.55 4.29
N TYR A 140 7.67 -1.28 4.20
CA TYR A 140 7.27 -0.30 5.20
C TYR A 140 6.21 0.64 4.62
N PRO A 141 5.01 0.72 5.20
CA PRO A 141 4.03 1.71 4.77
C PRO A 141 4.52 3.12 5.10
N ILE A 142 4.16 4.07 4.25
CA ILE A 142 4.63 5.46 4.39
C ILE A 142 3.76 6.23 5.37
N PHE A 143 2.45 6.00 5.35
CA PHE A 143 1.49 6.72 6.19
C PHE A 143 0.90 5.79 7.23
N VAL A 144 1.40 5.94 8.46
CA VAL A 144 0.98 5.17 9.62
C VAL A 144 0.76 6.11 10.80
N TRP A 145 -0.33 5.92 11.51
CA TRP A 145 -0.62 6.59 12.77
C TRP A 145 -0.82 5.56 13.87
N ARG A 146 -0.29 5.85 15.04
CA ARG A 146 -0.62 5.13 16.26
C ARG A 146 -1.81 5.81 16.91
N LEU A 147 -2.80 5.02 17.26
CA LEU A 147 -3.93 5.38 18.09
C LEU A 147 -3.77 4.60 19.39
N GLU A 148 -3.69 5.31 20.51
CA GLU A 148 -3.47 4.70 21.81
C GLU A 148 -4.34 5.39 22.87
N THR A 149 -4.98 4.60 23.74
CA THR A 149 -5.71 5.10 24.89
C THR A 149 -4.97 4.74 26.18
N ASP A 150 -4.94 5.64 27.14
CA ASP A 150 -4.41 5.31 28.46
C ASP A 150 -5.33 4.28 29.15
N ALA A 151 -4.72 3.29 29.80
CA ALA A 151 -5.46 2.27 30.56
C ALA A 151 -6.31 2.86 31.67
N ASN A 152 -5.93 4.04 32.20
CA ASN A 152 -6.62 4.76 33.28
C ASN A 152 -7.54 5.85 32.76
N ASP A 153 -7.43 6.27 31.50
CA ASP A 153 -8.26 7.30 30.87
C ASP A 153 -8.63 6.91 29.44
N LEU A 154 -9.66 6.08 29.33
CA LEU A 154 -10.17 5.62 28.04
C LEU A 154 -10.88 6.71 27.21
N GLN A 155 -11.04 7.92 27.75
CA GLN A 155 -11.63 9.06 27.06
C GLN A 155 -10.58 9.95 26.41
N HIS A 156 -9.31 9.71 26.68
CA HIS A 156 -8.19 10.41 26.05
C HIS A 156 -7.53 9.53 24.98
N LEU A 157 -7.37 10.08 23.77
CA LEU A 157 -6.67 9.46 22.66
C LEU A 157 -5.32 10.13 22.44
N ASP A 158 -4.25 9.37 22.62
CA ASP A 158 -2.96 9.73 22.09
C ASP A 158 -2.88 9.38 20.60
N PHE A 159 -2.58 10.36 19.79
CA PHE A 159 -2.50 10.26 18.35
C PHE A 159 -1.12 10.72 17.85
N SER A 160 -0.37 9.83 17.25
CA SER A 160 0.99 10.15 16.78
C SER A 160 1.34 9.48 15.46
N PRO A 161 2.05 10.16 14.55
CA PRO A 161 2.57 9.54 13.35
C PRO A 161 3.68 8.55 13.68
N VAL A 162 3.66 7.38 13.03
CA VAL A 162 4.74 6.39 13.12
C VAL A 162 5.63 6.53 11.90
N SER A 163 6.89 6.85 12.13
CA SER A 163 7.88 6.98 11.06
C SER A 163 8.80 5.75 11.03
N TYR A 164 8.88 5.10 9.88
CA TYR A 164 9.89 4.09 9.59
C TYR A 164 11.14 4.70 8.93
N ARG A 165 11.26 6.02 8.92
CA ARG A 165 12.35 6.75 8.23
C ARG A 165 13.71 6.44 8.83
N ASP A 166 13.78 6.19 10.13
CA ASP A 166 15.03 5.82 10.82
C ASP A 166 15.45 4.37 10.54
N GLN A 167 14.52 3.56 10.02
CA GLN A 167 14.79 2.25 9.44
C GLN A 167 15.12 2.39 7.95
N ALA A 168 15.61 3.57 7.56
CA ALA A 168 15.82 4.02 6.20
C ALA A 168 16.36 2.91 5.30
N PRO A 169 15.87 2.85 4.07
CA PRO A 169 16.26 1.80 3.15
C PRO A 169 17.77 1.76 3.02
N PRO A 170 18.39 0.57 3.10
CA PRO A 170 19.81 0.41 2.87
C PRO A 170 20.22 1.04 1.54
N LYS A 171 21.47 1.45 1.43
CA LYS A 171 22.07 1.87 0.16
C LYS A 171 21.69 0.83 -0.90
N GLY A 172 20.92 1.22 -1.92
CA GLY A 172 20.47 0.30 -2.95
C GLY A 172 18.96 0.26 -3.20
N THR A 173 18.13 0.91 -2.37
CA THR A 173 16.67 0.93 -2.59
C THR A 173 16.30 1.48 -3.96
N VAL A 174 16.98 2.53 -4.45
CA VAL A 174 16.75 3.07 -5.80
C VAL A 174 17.12 2.04 -6.86
N GLN A 175 18.25 1.34 -6.67
CA GLN A 175 18.67 0.27 -7.58
C GLN A 175 17.68 -0.89 -7.57
N TYR A 176 17.15 -1.24 -6.40
CA TYR A 176 16.15 -2.29 -6.23
C TYR A 176 14.82 -1.94 -6.89
N LEU A 177 14.35 -0.70 -6.69
CA LEU A 177 13.18 -0.16 -7.40
C LEU A 177 13.39 -0.21 -8.93
N TRP A 178 14.56 0.19 -9.39
CA TRP A 178 14.88 0.16 -10.81
C TRP A 178 14.92 -1.27 -11.40
N GLN A 179 15.44 -2.23 -10.64
CA GLN A 179 15.39 -3.63 -11.03
C GLN A 179 13.94 -4.14 -11.13
N ARG A 180 13.08 -3.76 -10.16
CA ARG A 180 11.66 -4.14 -10.20
C ARG A 180 10.93 -3.48 -11.37
N ILE A 181 11.19 -2.21 -11.67
CA ILE A 181 10.64 -1.52 -12.84
C ILE A 181 10.98 -2.30 -14.12
N LYS A 182 12.20 -2.79 -14.27
CA LYS A 182 12.64 -3.57 -15.44
C LYS A 182 12.13 -5.02 -15.48
N GLY A 183 11.30 -5.44 -14.57
CA GLY A 183 10.80 -6.82 -14.48
C GLY A 183 11.82 -7.84 -13.94
N SER A 184 12.99 -7.40 -13.47
CA SER A 184 14.10 -8.30 -13.09
C SER A 184 14.21 -8.63 -11.59
N ALA A 185 13.28 -8.13 -10.74
CA ALA A 185 13.28 -8.38 -9.31
C ALA A 185 11.97 -9.06 -8.84
N PRO A 186 11.78 -10.36 -9.12
CA PRO A 186 10.55 -11.08 -8.74
C PRO A 186 10.36 -11.17 -7.22
N HIS A 187 11.44 -11.18 -6.45
CA HIS A 187 11.42 -11.33 -4.99
C HIS A 187 10.87 -10.12 -4.23
N TRP A 188 10.65 -8.95 -4.88
CA TRP A 188 9.93 -7.82 -4.27
C TRP A 188 8.59 -8.25 -3.66
N MET A 189 7.93 -9.24 -4.25
CA MET A 189 6.66 -9.76 -3.77
C MET A 189 6.80 -10.71 -2.58
N GLU A 190 8.01 -11.19 -2.28
CA GLU A 190 8.28 -12.13 -1.19
C GLU A 190 8.68 -11.45 0.11
N VAL A 191 8.91 -10.14 0.05
CA VAL A 191 9.31 -9.33 1.20
C VAL A 191 8.13 -9.15 2.15
N THR A 192 8.37 -9.37 3.43
CA THR A 192 7.33 -9.38 4.47
C THR A 192 7.01 -7.98 5.01
N TRP A 193 5.82 -7.84 5.56
CA TRP A 193 5.43 -6.66 6.33
C TRP A 193 5.99 -6.72 7.75
N PRO A 194 6.27 -5.58 8.41
CA PRO A 194 6.88 -5.55 9.74
C PRO A 194 6.06 -6.29 10.81
N TRP A 195 4.75 -6.34 10.65
CA TRP A 195 3.79 -6.96 11.58
C TRP A 195 3.34 -8.36 11.14
N GLN A 196 3.74 -8.86 9.97
CA GLN A 196 3.24 -10.12 9.43
C GLN A 196 3.52 -11.32 10.36
N SER A 197 4.66 -11.29 11.06
CA SER A 197 4.98 -12.28 12.09
C SER A 197 4.08 -12.20 13.34
N GLN A 198 3.36 -11.10 13.52
CA GLN A 198 2.44 -10.87 14.62
C GLN A 198 1.05 -11.42 14.30
N LEU A 199 0.60 -11.25 13.05
CA LEU A 199 -0.70 -11.74 12.58
C LEU A 199 -0.73 -13.27 12.40
N LEU A 200 0.43 -13.91 12.16
CA LEU A 200 0.54 -15.38 12.00
C LEU A 200 0.54 -16.15 13.33
N LYS A 201 0.52 -15.46 14.48
CA LYS A 201 0.54 -16.08 15.83
C LYS A 201 -0.81 -16.06 16.54
N GLN A 202 -1.83 -15.56 15.86
CA GLN A 202 -3.24 -15.60 16.29
C GLN A 202 -3.96 -16.75 15.58
#